data_79f263d72cb63b6bcbd2288585a34aaa
#
_entry.id   79f263d72cb63b6bcbd2288585a34aaa
#
_cell.length_a   1.000
_cell.length_b   1.000
_cell.length_c   1.000
_cell.angle_alpha   90.00
_cell.angle_beta   90.00
_cell.angle_gamma   90.00
#
_symmetry.space_group_name_H-M   'P 1'
#
loop_
_entity.id
_entity.type
_entity.pdbx_description
1 polymer ?
#
loop_
_entity_poly.entity_id
_entity_poly.type
_entity_poly.pdbx_seq_one_letter_code
_entity_poly.pdbx_strand_id
1 'polypeptide(L)'
;MNALYISLSLIQFLVGLGAVVCGAMLIAVPSGTLLQMSPERLQETPFSDFLVPGIILFLVIGVGQVAGSVLSMRKHRFAGYFGAAMGIGLMIWIFVQVNMIGGRHILQYAYFLAGAVETALSCLIQDHLSATRGRREAVSGS
;
A
#
# COMPACT_ATOMS: atom_id res chain seq x y z
N MET A 1 -2.50 6.36 20.98
CA MET A 1 -1.60 6.70 19.84
C MET A 1 -0.67 5.59 19.43
N ASN A 2 0.04 4.96 20.39
CA ASN A 2 0.97 3.86 20.02
C ASN A 2 0.28 2.73 19.26
N ALA A 3 -0.96 2.37 19.65
CA ALA A 3 -1.70 1.32 18.98
C ALA A 3 -1.98 1.63 17.50
N LEU A 4 -2.25 2.89 17.17
CA LEU A 4 -2.48 3.31 15.78
C LEU A 4 -1.20 3.16 14.94
N TYR A 5 -0.05 3.59 15.46
CA TYR A 5 1.23 3.46 14.76
C TYR A 5 1.65 2.00 14.60
N ILE A 6 1.46 1.20 15.62
CA ILE A 6 1.79 -0.24 15.56
C ILE A 6 0.90 -0.95 14.54
N SER A 7 -0.41 -0.70 14.58
CA SER A 7 -1.36 -1.30 13.63
C SER A 7 -1.05 -0.89 12.20
N LEU A 8 -0.80 0.40 11.96
CA LEU A 8 -0.43 0.90 10.64
C LEU A 8 0.86 0.27 10.15
N SER A 9 1.89 0.24 10.99
CA SER A 9 3.18 -0.36 10.64
C SER A 9 3.07 -1.84 10.29
N LEU A 10 2.29 -2.61 11.04
CA LEU A 10 2.09 -4.03 10.76
C LEU A 10 1.38 -4.25 9.43
N ILE A 11 0.32 -3.50 9.15
CA ILE A 11 -0.41 -3.61 7.89
C ILE A 11 0.53 -3.27 6.72
N GLN A 12 1.26 -2.16 6.83
CA GLN A 12 2.20 -1.74 5.80
C GLN A 12 3.31 -2.76 5.58
N PHE A 13 3.85 -3.33 6.64
CA PHE A 13 4.89 -4.35 6.53
C PHE A 13 4.38 -5.61 5.84
N LEU A 14 3.22 -6.11 6.23
CA LEU A 14 2.64 -7.32 5.64
C LEU A 14 2.28 -7.11 4.17
N VAL A 15 1.66 -5.98 3.84
CA VAL A 15 1.33 -5.64 2.45
C VAL A 15 2.61 -5.46 1.63
N GLY A 16 3.60 -4.75 2.18
CA GLY A 16 4.87 -4.51 1.52
C GLY A 16 5.64 -5.79 1.24
N LEU A 17 5.71 -6.68 2.22
CA LEU A 17 6.38 -7.97 2.06
C LEU A 17 5.72 -8.81 0.95
N GLY A 18 4.39 -8.90 0.97
CA GLY A 18 3.64 -9.60 -0.07
C GLY A 18 3.85 -9.00 -1.45
N ALA A 19 3.83 -7.67 -1.56
CA ALA A 19 4.05 -6.98 -2.83
C ALA A 19 5.48 -7.15 -3.35
N VAL A 20 6.49 -7.13 -2.47
CA VAL A 20 7.88 -7.38 -2.86
C VAL A 20 8.04 -8.80 -3.39
N VAL A 21 7.49 -9.79 -2.68
CA VAL A 21 7.58 -11.20 -3.11
C VAL A 21 6.86 -11.41 -4.44
N CYS A 22 5.61 -10.97 -4.56
CA CYS A 22 4.83 -11.14 -5.79
C CYS A 22 5.44 -10.36 -6.95
N GLY A 23 5.88 -9.14 -6.72
CA GLY A 23 6.53 -8.33 -7.73
C GLY A 23 7.84 -8.96 -8.22
N ALA A 24 8.65 -9.49 -7.30
CA ALA A 24 9.87 -10.21 -7.66
C ALA A 24 9.59 -11.45 -8.51
N MET A 25 8.54 -12.19 -8.18
CA MET A 25 8.14 -13.37 -8.98
C MET A 25 7.72 -12.96 -10.40
N LEU A 26 6.99 -11.87 -10.55
CA LEU A 26 6.60 -11.36 -11.87
C LEU A 26 7.78 -10.82 -12.67
N ILE A 27 8.77 -10.21 -12.00
CA ILE A 27 9.99 -9.73 -12.65
C ILE A 27 10.85 -10.93 -13.10
N ALA A 28 10.98 -11.95 -12.26
CA ALA A 28 11.76 -13.15 -12.55
C ALA A 28 11.16 -13.98 -13.69
N VAL A 29 9.83 -14.13 -13.70
CA VAL A 29 9.09 -14.88 -14.71
C VAL A 29 7.91 -14.03 -15.20
N PRO A 30 8.14 -13.12 -16.18
CA PRO A 30 7.11 -12.19 -16.66
C PRO A 30 5.90 -12.84 -17.31
N SER A 31 5.95 -14.12 -17.62
CA SER A 31 4.78 -14.86 -18.12
C SER A 31 3.68 -15.02 -17.09
N GLY A 32 3.98 -14.77 -15.81
CA GLY A 32 3.03 -14.89 -14.71
C GLY A 32 2.78 -16.32 -14.23
N THR A 33 3.50 -17.29 -14.74
CA THR A 33 3.28 -18.71 -14.41
C THR A 33 3.53 -19.03 -12.94
N LEU A 34 4.46 -18.33 -12.29
CA LEU A 34 4.72 -18.53 -10.85
C LEU A 34 3.51 -18.18 -9.99
N LEU A 35 2.67 -17.24 -10.44
CA LEU A 35 1.45 -16.83 -9.75
C LEU A 35 0.19 -17.41 -10.40
N GLN A 36 0.36 -18.40 -11.28
CA GLN A 36 -0.72 -19.04 -12.02
C GLN A 36 -1.55 -18.04 -12.84
N MET A 37 -0.87 -17.00 -13.35
CA MET A 37 -1.48 -15.98 -14.20
C MET A 37 -1.11 -16.25 -15.66
N SER A 38 -2.01 -15.88 -16.58
CA SER A 38 -1.80 -16.07 -18.01
C SER A 38 -1.60 -14.72 -18.71
N PRO A 39 -0.57 -14.57 -19.59
CA PRO A 39 -0.39 -13.35 -20.36
C PRO A 39 -1.59 -13.02 -21.27
N GLU A 40 -2.41 -14.00 -21.62
CA GLU A 40 -3.61 -13.81 -22.42
C GLU A 40 -4.58 -12.83 -21.77
N ARG A 41 -4.54 -12.70 -20.44
CA ARG A 41 -5.35 -11.74 -19.69
C ARG A 41 -4.95 -10.29 -19.93
N LEU A 42 -3.77 -10.07 -20.52
CA LEU A 42 -3.25 -8.72 -20.83
C LEU A 42 -3.56 -8.28 -22.27
N GLN A 43 -4.31 -9.06 -23.06
CA GLN A 43 -4.57 -8.75 -24.47
C GLN A 43 -5.25 -7.40 -24.69
N GLU A 44 -6.11 -6.99 -23.79
CA GLU A 44 -6.81 -5.71 -23.84
C GLU A 44 -6.07 -4.58 -23.13
N THR A 45 -4.82 -4.80 -22.74
CA THR A 45 -4.00 -3.84 -22.03
C THR A 45 -2.78 -3.47 -22.88
N PRO A 46 -2.10 -2.33 -22.59
CA PRO A 46 -0.87 -1.97 -23.29
C PRO A 46 0.33 -2.85 -22.97
N PHE A 47 0.19 -3.81 -22.04
CA PHE A 47 1.29 -4.66 -21.62
C PHE A 47 1.29 -6.01 -22.34
N SER A 48 2.46 -6.44 -22.79
CA SER A 48 2.63 -7.74 -23.44
C SER A 48 2.88 -8.87 -22.45
N ASP A 49 3.38 -8.55 -21.26
CA ASP A 49 3.63 -9.49 -20.17
C ASP A 49 3.50 -8.80 -18.82
N PHE A 50 3.82 -9.51 -17.73
CA PHE A 50 3.69 -8.99 -16.37
C PHE A 50 4.95 -8.30 -15.85
N LEU A 51 5.95 -8.03 -16.69
CA LEU A 51 7.20 -7.40 -16.25
C LEU A 51 6.96 -5.99 -15.69
N VAL A 52 6.29 -5.12 -16.46
CA VAL A 52 6.01 -3.75 -16.03
C VAL A 52 5.09 -3.71 -14.82
N PRO A 53 3.94 -4.44 -14.81
CA PRO A 53 3.14 -4.56 -13.60
C PRO A 53 3.92 -5.08 -12.40
N GLY A 54 4.82 -6.05 -12.61
CA GLY A 54 5.67 -6.58 -11.54
C GLY A 54 6.63 -5.56 -10.98
N ILE A 55 7.24 -4.74 -11.82
CA ILE A 55 8.14 -3.65 -11.40
C ILE A 55 7.37 -2.61 -10.58
N ILE A 56 6.18 -2.21 -11.02
CA ILE A 56 5.33 -1.27 -10.29
C ILE A 56 4.95 -1.85 -8.94
N LEU A 57 4.51 -3.10 -8.90
CA LEU A 57 4.13 -3.78 -7.67
C LEU A 57 5.31 -3.87 -6.70
N PHE A 58 6.49 -4.24 -7.19
CA PHE A 58 7.71 -4.36 -6.38
C PHE A 58 8.15 -3.00 -5.82
N LEU A 59 8.35 -2.01 -6.69
CA LEU A 59 8.94 -0.72 -6.29
C LEU A 59 7.92 0.20 -5.63
N VAL A 60 6.78 0.45 -6.28
CA VAL A 60 5.82 1.44 -5.78
C VAL A 60 5.10 0.89 -4.56
N ILE A 61 4.46 -0.26 -4.69
CA ILE A 61 3.67 -0.82 -3.60
C ILE A 61 4.60 -1.49 -2.57
N GLY A 62 5.49 -2.37 -3.00
CA GLY A 62 6.35 -3.13 -2.09
C GLY A 62 7.30 -2.27 -1.28
N VAL A 63 8.22 -1.60 -1.96
CA VAL A 63 9.23 -0.74 -1.29
C VAL A 63 8.55 0.44 -0.60
N GLY A 64 7.53 1.04 -1.23
CA GLY A 64 6.77 2.14 -0.63
C GLY A 64 6.11 1.74 0.69
N GLN A 65 5.47 0.57 0.74
CA GLN A 65 4.82 0.08 1.97
C GLN A 65 5.84 -0.24 3.06
N VAL A 66 6.97 -0.85 2.71
CA VAL A 66 8.04 -1.11 3.68
C VAL A 66 8.60 0.21 4.24
N ALA A 67 8.83 1.21 3.38
CA ALA A 67 9.26 2.53 3.83
C ALA A 67 8.21 3.17 4.75
N GLY A 68 6.93 3.06 4.41
CA GLY A 68 5.83 3.53 5.25
C GLY A 68 5.80 2.85 6.61
N SER A 69 6.04 1.54 6.64
CA SER A 69 6.14 0.77 7.88
C SER A 69 7.24 1.32 8.79
N VAL A 70 8.42 1.61 8.22
CA VAL A 70 9.55 2.19 8.98
C VAL A 70 9.17 3.57 9.53
N LEU A 71 8.55 4.43 8.72
CA LEU A 71 8.10 5.75 9.17
C LEU A 71 7.09 5.63 10.31
N SER A 72 6.16 4.68 10.21
CA SER A 72 5.15 4.44 11.25
C SER A 72 5.77 3.91 12.54
N MET A 73 6.75 3.00 12.43
CA MET A 73 7.48 2.50 13.59
C MET A 73 8.24 3.60 14.32
N ARG A 74 8.82 4.53 13.57
CA ARG A 74 9.57 5.67 14.11
C ARG A 74 8.67 6.83 14.54
N LYS A 75 7.36 6.69 14.35
CA LYS A 75 6.38 7.75 14.63
C LYS A 75 6.76 9.07 13.99
N HIS A 76 7.26 9.01 12.74
CA HIS A 76 7.68 10.17 11.99
C HIS A 76 6.47 11.08 11.72
N ARG A 77 6.69 12.40 11.69
CA ARG A 77 5.63 13.39 11.49
C ARG A 77 4.87 13.21 10.18
N PHE A 78 5.50 12.64 9.16
CA PHE A 78 4.89 12.39 7.86
C PHE A 78 4.29 10.99 7.73
N ALA A 79 4.34 10.14 8.78
CA ALA A 79 3.82 8.79 8.72
C ALA A 79 2.33 8.75 8.31
N GLY A 80 1.51 9.66 8.84
CA GLY A 80 0.10 9.76 8.48
C GLY A 80 -0.12 10.12 7.01
N TYR A 81 0.55 11.13 6.51
CA TYR A 81 0.44 11.54 5.11
C TYR A 81 0.94 10.45 4.16
N PHE A 82 2.10 9.88 4.45
CA PHE A 82 2.68 8.82 3.63
C PHE A 82 1.81 7.56 3.66
N GLY A 83 1.31 7.18 4.84
CA GLY A 83 0.42 6.04 4.99
C GLY A 83 -0.88 6.21 4.21
N ALA A 84 -1.50 7.39 4.26
CA ALA A 84 -2.70 7.68 3.50
C ALA A 84 -2.44 7.59 1.99
N ALA A 85 -1.33 8.15 1.52
CA ALA A 85 -0.94 8.07 0.12
C ALA A 85 -0.73 6.62 -0.32
N MET A 86 -0.05 5.82 0.49
CA MET A 86 0.19 4.40 0.20
C MET A 86 -1.08 3.57 0.24
N GLY A 87 -1.98 3.84 1.19
CA GLY A 87 -3.26 3.14 1.29
C GLY A 87 -4.16 3.43 0.08
N ILE A 88 -4.26 4.69 -0.32
CA ILE A 88 -5.00 5.09 -1.52
C ILE A 88 -4.34 4.49 -2.76
N GLY A 89 -3.01 4.53 -2.85
CA GLY A 89 -2.26 3.94 -3.95
C GLY A 89 -2.50 2.43 -4.07
N LEU A 90 -2.55 1.73 -2.95
CA LEU A 90 -2.86 0.30 -2.91
C LEU A 90 -4.28 0.02 -3.43
N MET A 91 -5.27 0.80 -3.00
CA MET A 91 -6.64 0.65 -3.49
C MET A 91 -6.74 0.90 -5.00
N ILE A 92 -6.06 1.93 -5.51
CA ILE A 92 -5.99 2.23 -6.93
C ILE A 92 -5.32 1.07 -7.68
N TRP A 93 -4.22 0.55 -7.17
CA TRP A 93 -3.51 -0.58 -7.77
C TRP A 93 -4.40 -1.82 -7.87
N ILE A 94 -5.11 -2.17 -6.81
CA ILE A 94 -6.04 -3.32 -6.83
C ILE A 94 -7.17 -3.09 -7.84
N PHE A 95 -7.71 -1.87 -7.91
CA PHE A 95 -8.73 -1.51 -8.89
C PHE A 95 -8.21 -1.71 -10.32
N VAL A 96 -7.02 -1.21 -10.62
CA VAL A 96 -6.38 -1.40 -11.93
C VAL A 96 -6.15 -2.87 -12.22
N GLN A 97 -5.64 -3.62 -11.25
CA GLN A 97 -5.37 -5.05 -11.39
C GLN A 97 -6.64 -5.85 -11.70
N VAL A 98 -7.73 -5.56 -11.00
CA VAL A 98 -9.02 -6.23 -11.24
C VAL A 98 -9.53 -5.95 -12.65
N ASN A 99 -9.37 -4.71 -13.13
CA ASN A 99 -9.80 -4.35 -14.49
C ASN A 99 -8.90 -4.97 -15.57
N MET A 100 -7.61 -5.16 -15.27
CA MET A 100 -6.66 -5.71 -16.25
C MET A 100 -6.75 -7.22 -16.39
N ILE A 101 -6.76 -7.93 -15.27
CA ILE A 101 -6.62 -9.41 -15.27
C ILE A 101 -7.90 -10.14 -14.86
N GLY A 102 -8.97 -9.39 -14.66
CA GLY A 102 -10.19 -9.95 -14.10
C GLY A 102 -9.98 -10.26 -12.61
N GLY A 103 -10.92 -9.89 -11.80
CA GLY A 103 -10.78 -10.11 -10.38
C GLY A 103 -11.86 -11.02 -9.87
N ARG A 104 -11.71 -11.57 -8.78
CA ARG A 104 -12.57 -12.22 -7.79
C ARG A 104 -11.74 -13.16 -6.94
N HIS A 105 -10.44 -12.85 -6.87
CA HIS A 105 -9.59 -13.55 -5.93
C HIS A 105 -9.76 -12.92 -4.55
N ILE A 106 -9.85 -13.77 -3.52
CA ILE A 106 -10.03 -13.30 -2.14
C ILE A 106 -8.90 -12.37 -1.70
N LEU A 107 -7.68 -12.59 -2.20
CA LEU A 107 -6.53 -11.73 -1.89
C LEU A 107 -6.71 -10.30 -2.38
N GLN A 108 -7.38 -10.10 -3.52
CA GLN A 108 -7.66 -8.76 -4.04
C GLN A 108 -8.58 -7.99 -3.10
N TYR A 109 -9.61 -8.63 -2.59
CA TYR A 109 -10.50 -8.01 -1.60
C TYR A 109 -9.78 -7.72 -0.29
N ALA A 110 -8.94 -8.66 0.15
CA ALA A 110 -8.16 -8.50 1.38
C ALA A 110 -7.19 -7.32 1.27
N TYR A 111 -6.46 -7.18 0.17
CA TYR A 111 -5.54 -6.06 -0.05
C TYR A 111 -6.26 -4.73 -0.23
N PHE A 112 -7.41 -4.72 -0.89
CA PHE A 112 -8.23 -3.51 -1.01
C PHE A 112 -8.70 -3.04 0.37
N LEU A 113 -9.19 -3.97 1.18
CA LEU A 113 -9.59 -3.69 2.56
C LEU A 113 -8.41 -3.19 3.39
N ALA A 114 -7.24 -3.82 3.23
CA ALA A 114 -6.02 -3.38 3.91
C ALA A 114 -5.68 -1.92 3.54
N GLY A 115 -5.79 -1.55 2.26
CA GLY A 115 -5.59 -0.18 1.82
C GLY A 115 -6.59 0.81 2.44
N ALA A 116 -7.86 0.40 2.54
CA ALA A 116 -8.88 1.22 3.18
C ALA A 116 -8.60 1.43 4.67
N VAL A 117 -8.24 0.35 5.38
CA VAL A 117 -7.90 0.41 6.81
C VAL A 117 -6.64 1.25 7.02
N GLU A 118 -5.63 1.06 6.18
CA GLU A 118 -4.39 1.84 6.23
C GLU A 118 -4.68 3.35 6.07
N THR A 119 -5.51 3.71 5.10
CA THR A 119 -5.93 5.10 4.88
C THR A 119 -6.66 5.66 6.10
N ALA A 120 -7.60 4.89 6.65
CA ALA A 120 -8.36 5.31 7.84
C ALA A 120 -7.45 5.52 9.05
N LEU A 121 -6.55 4.57 9.33
CA LEU A 121 -5.59 4.69 10.43
C LEU A 121 -4.67 5.90 10.24
N SER A 122 -4.21 6.12 9.02
CA SER A 122 -3.35 7.26 8.68
C SER A 122 -4.06 8.59 8.90
N CYS A 123 -5.33 8.69 8.51
CA CYS A 123 -6.14 9.88 8.74
C CYS A 123 -6.37 10.13 10.23
N LEU A 124 -6.64 9.08 11.01
CA LEU A 124 -6.80 9.19 12.47
C LEU A 124 -5.51 9.69 13.14
N ILE A 125 -4.36 9.18 12.73
CA ILE A 125 -3.05 9.63 13.23
C ILE A 125 -2.87 11.11 12.92
N GLN A 126 -3.16 11.53 11.69
CA GLN A 126 -2.96 12.90 11.25
C GLN A 126 -3.90 13.86 11.98
N ASP A 127 -5.16 13.49 12.16
CA ASP A 127 -6.13 14.29 12.91
C ASP A 127 -5.68 14.47 14.36
N HIS A 128 -5.18 13.43 15.00
CA HIS A 128 -4.69 13.51 16.37
C HIS A 128 -3.46 14.41 16.49
N LEU A 129 -2.52 14.33 15.54
CA LEU A 129 -1.34 15.20 15.53
C LEU A 129 -1.72 16.66 15.33
N SER A 130 -2.68 16.96 14.44
CA SER A 130 -3.18 18.30 14.19
C SER A 130 -3.86 18.89 15.42
N ALA A 131 -4.69 18.11 16.10
CA ALA A 131 -5.37 18.53 17.33
C ALA A 131 -4.36 18.82 18.45
N THR A 132 -3.32 18.00 18.60
CA THR A 132 -2.27 18.20 19.60
C THR A 132 -1.45 19.45 19.30
N ARG A 133 -1.14 19.71 18.02
CA ARG A 133 -0.41 20.91 17.60
C ARG A 133 -1.23 22.17 17.93
N GLY A 134 -2.48 22.22 17.53
CA GLY A 134 -3.37 23.35 17.80
C GLY A 134 -3.49 23.65 19.29
N ARG A 135 -3.57 22.62 20.12
CA ARG A 135 -3.61 22.78 21.58
C ARG A 135 -2.33 23.39 22.12
N ARG A 136 -1.16 22.96 21.62
CA ARG A 136 0.13 23.52 22.05
C ARG A 136 0.26 24.99 21.66
N GLU A 137 -0.14 25.34 20.45
CA GLU A 137 -0.10 26.71 19.96
C GLU A 137 -1.04 27.63 20.79
N ALA A 138 -2.24 27.16 21.11
CA ALA A 138 -3.17 27.88 21.95
C ALA A 138 -2.61 28.17 23.36
N VAL A 139 -1.91 27.18 23.95
CA VAL A 139 -1.28 27.33 25.27
C VAL A 139 -0.08 28.28 25.21
N SER A 140 0.73 28.21 24.15
CA SER A 140 1.94 29.05 24.00
C SER A 140 1.58 30.50 23.66
N GLY A 141 0.42 30.77 23.07
CA GLY A 141 -0.07 32.11 22.72
C GLY A 141 -0.75 32.86 23.85
N SER A 142 -0.97 32.20 24.98
CA SER A 142 -1.52 32.82 26.18
C SER A 142 -0.43 33.24 27.15
#